data_7caffc6a75ddcdc3b2788fa512ad105e
#
_entry.id   7caffc6a75ddcdc3b2788fa512ad105e
#
_cell.length_a   1.000
_cell.length_b   1.000
_cell.length_c   1.000
_cell.angle_alpha   90.00
_cell.angle_beta   90.00
_cell.angle_gamma   90.00
#
_symmetry.space_group_name_H-M   'P 1'
#
loop_
_entity.id
_entity.type
_entity.pdbx_description
1 polymer ?
#
loop_
_entity_poly.entity_id
_entity_poly.type
_entity_poly.pdbx_seq_one_letter_code
_entity_poly.pdbx_strand_id
1 'polypeptide(L)'
;HQTGTHTTPSSIVHDLDPGVERVIQRCLERDPERRPVSALVVAAVLPGGDPLAAALAAGETPSPDVLAAAAESEALGVGWGVAFVSFVIAGLLVFAGVSQRTSPAGRTPLNDPPDVLINRAEQLINSFGYSEQAGDTASGFVSFDDYRQWLRGQALGPRRWDVLSTGDPSGVRFWYRSSPRQIVPVDEDTVSLEDPPSIETGMREVVLDPRGRLQRFRSVPPQFDESTGAAAAPSWNTLFEAAGLSMSSFVEATPQWAPPDYADVRAAWTGPHPTVKDVTLRIEAAAYRGKPVFFDVVGPWTDPERMEPDKQSVADQIFIALILATLGVLIAAAGVLARRHIRTNRADRRGAWRVTAYLSIAGLLSWILRASHSSNLEGEIGLFFRSAGVLALLGVIFWTLYVAVESYVRRLWPDALLGWSRLLSGHTRDPRVGRDLLIGMVFGVALILVDAGKATIIPALGFSAPYPRYGFGEEMFGDSAAAFWAVLVVSVNAIGGALFAAFGIVIARLVLRVRWLAIVVTMLFLSATATYDMSSAMPMSLVFPLTSGALLTILAMRFGLLSLVVAWFTWRLLAAVPMTLEFSHWRAISSNWTLVMLVGLALFGFYASRAGQPLFGSILQEEK
;
A
#
# COMPACT_ATOMS: atom_id res chain seq x y z
N HIS A 1 -25.94 26.80 56.22
CA HIS A 1 -25.64 25.74 55.17
C HIS A 1 -25.76 24.31 55.73
N GLN A 2 -25.88 24.07 57.01
CA GLN A 2 -25.89 22.70 57.57
C GLN A 2 -27.26 22.08 57.76
N THR A 3 -28.36 22.79 57.59
CA THR A 3 -29.69 22.31 58.01
C THR A 3 -30.84 22.56 56.98
N GLY A 4 -30.60 23.16 55.86
CA GLY A 4 -31.62 23.49 54.84
C GLY A 4 -31.60 22.63 53.60
N THR A 5 -32.75 22.20 53.09
CA THR A 5 -32.94 21.76 51.71
C THR A 5 -32.86 22.99 50.81
N HIS A 6 -31.88 23.03 49.88
CA HIS A 6 -31.77 24.15 48.96
C HIS A 6 -32.94 24.11 47.97
N THR A 7 -33.58 25.24 47.75
CA THR A 7 -34.57 25.45 46.71
C THR A 7 -33.92 25.23 45.35
N THR A 8 -34.55 24.47 44.47
CA THR A 8 -34.01 24.22 43.14
C THR A 8 -33.89 25.54 42.35
N PRO A 9 -32.74 25.87 41.75
CA PRO A 9 -32.54 27.13 41.03
C PRO A 9 -33.61 27.40 39.95
N SER A 10 -34.10 26.34 39.26
CA SER A 10 -35.18 26.42 38.28
C SER A 10 -36.53 26.87 38.87
N SER A 11 -36.74 26.73 40.16
CA SER A 11 -37.95 27.25 40.82
C SER A 11 -37.90 28.77 41.05
N ILE A 12 -36.71 29.38 40.96
CA ILE A 12 -36.50 30.83 41.12
C ILE A 12 -36.37 31.50 39.75
N VAL A 13 -35.70 30.84 38.78
CA VAL A 13 -35.46 31.34 37.41
C VAL A 13 -36.00 30.30 36.44
N HIS A 14 -37.13 30.60 35.81
CA HIS A 14 -37.87 29.63 34.96
C HIS A 14 -37.15 29.22 33.68
N ASP A 15 -36.23 30.05 33.14
CA ASP A 15 -35.47 29.78 31.91
C ASP A 15 -33.99 29.44 32.18
N LEU A 16 -33.69 28.84 33.32
CA LEU A 16 -32.32 28.48 33.69
C LEU A 16 -31.87 27.25 32.89
N ASP A 17 -30.70 27.37 32.24
CA ASP A 17 -30.08 26.24 31.54
C ASP A 17 -29.89 25.05 32.48
N PRO A 18 -30.33 23.82 32.10
CA PRO A 18 -30.22 22.63 32.95
C PRO A 18 -28.76 22.26 33.33
N GLY A 19 -27.77 22.69 32.53
CA GLY A 19 -26.34 22.54 32.83
C GLY A 19 -25.93 23.46 33.99
N VAL A 20 -26.36 24.71 33.96
CA VAL A 20 -26.10 25.70 35.03
C VAL A 20 -26.72 25.25 36.33
N GLU A 21 -27.97 24.77 36.29
CA GLU A 21 -28.65 24.25 37.47
C GLU A 21 -27.90 23.09 38.12
N ARG A 22 -27.47 22.11 37.33
CA ARG A 22 -26.67 20.98 37.84
C ARG A 22 -25.36 21.40 38.49
N VAL A 23 -24.69 22.40 37.91
CA VAL A 23 -23.44 22.92 38.47
C VAL A 23 -23.67 23.62 39.79
N ILE A 24 -24.71 24.46 39.91
CA ILE A 24 -25.09 25.13 41.16
C ILE A 24 -25.40 24.08 42.23
N GLN A 25 -26.21 23.08 41.94
CA GLN A 25 -26.52 21.99 42.85
C GLN A 25 -25.27 21.26 43.33
N ARG A 26 -24.35 20.97 42.41
CA ARG A 26 -23.09 20.28 42.73
C ARG A 26 -22.13 21.14 43.57
N CYS A 27 -22.13 22.45 43.37
CA CYS A 27 -21.38 23.38 44.23
C CYS A 27 -21.94 23.46 45.66
N LEU A 28 -23.23 23.19 45.80
CA LEU A 28 -23.94 23.24 47.08
C LEU A 28 -24.03 21.85 47.76
N GLU A 29 -23.43 20.82 47.23
CA GLU A 29 -23.37 19.47 47.82
C GLU A 29 -22.84 19.54 49.27
N ARG A 30 -23.48 18.78 50.17
CA ARG A 30 -23.11 18.74 51.59
C ARG A 30 -21.73 18.14 51.81
N ASP A 31 -21.41 17.10 51.06
CA ASP A 31 -20.12 16.42 51.08
C ASP A 31 -19.09 17.25 50.29
N PRO A 32 -18.03 17.79 50.91
CA PRO A 32 -16.99 18.54 50.22
C PRO A 32 -16.30 17.75 49.10
N GLU A 33 -16.20 16.42 49.20
CA GLU A 33 -15.58 15.56 48.19
C GLU A 33 -16.44 15.41 46.92
N ARG A 34 -17.74 15.73 47.03
CA ARG A 34 -18.67 15.72 45.90
C ARG A 34 -18.78 17.07 45.19
N ARG A 35 -18.20 18.12 45.75
CA ARG A 35 -18.14 19.45 45.12
C ARG A 35 -17.13 19.45 43.95
N PRO A 36 -17.30 20.36 42.98
CA PRO A 36 -16.30 20.57 41.93
C PRO A 36 -14.91 20.86 42.53
N VAL A 37 -13.89 20.16 42.05
CA VAL A 37 -12.51 20.21 42.57
C VAL A 37 -11.84 21.57 42.35
N SER A 38 -12.33 22.37 41.38
CA SER A 38 -11.82 23.72 41.08
C SER A 38 -12.87 24.60 40.42
N ALA A 39 -12.67 25.92 40.46
CA ALA A 39 -13.49 26.88 39.71
C ALA A 39 -13.45 26.66 38.21
N LEU A 40 -12.38 26.06 37.69
CA LEU A 40 -12.22 25.72 36.27
C LEU A 40 -13.21 24.63 35.85
N VAL A 41 -13.46 23.63 36.70
CA VAL A 41 -14.47 22.58 36.48
C VAL A 41 -15.88 23.19 36.45
N VAL A 42 -16.14 24.20 37.26
CA VAL A 42 -17.40 24.96 37.24
C VAL A 42 -17.53 25.74 35.93
N ALA A 43 -16.50 26.50 35.56
CA ALA A 43 -16.50 27.34 34.35
C ALA A 43 -16.71 26.52 33.07
N ALA A 44 -16.18 25.32 33.01
CA ALA A 44 -16.25 24.47 31.83
C ALA A 44 -17.61 23.81 31.60
N VAL A 45 -18.43 23.67 32.62
CA VAL A 45 -19.79 23.11 32.49
C VAL A 45 -20.84 24.23 32.28
N LEU A 46 -20.47 25.49 32.46
CA LEU A 46 -21.31 26.63 32.14
C LEU A 46 -21.45 26.84 30.60
N PRO A 47 -22.55 27.44 30.13
CA PRO A 47 -22.71 27.77 28.71
C PRO A 47 -21.50 28.55 28.16
N GLY A 48 -20.86 28.03 27.14
CA GLY A 48 -19.59 28.55 26.57
C GLY A 48 -18.31 28.01 27.22
N GLY A 49 -18.40 27.11 28.19
CA GLY A 49 -17.23 26.43 28.77
C GLY A 49 -16.71 25.27 27.93
N ASP A 50 -15.45 24.90 28.11
CA ASP A 50 -14.82 23.76 27.45
C ASP A 50 -14.85 22.50 28.33
N PRO A 51 -15.71 21.49 28.01
CA PRO A 51 -15.80 20.25 28.78
C PRO A 51 -14.51 19.43 28.76
N LEU A 52 -13.70 19.56 27.70
CA LEU A 52 -12.42 18.86 27.57
C LEU A 52 -11.39 19.43 28.54
N ALA A 53 -11.26 20.76 28.59
CA ALA A 53 -10.39 21.44 29.54
C ALA A 53 -10.77 21.12 31.00
N ALA A 54 -12.07 20.97 31.26
CA ALA A 54 -12.57 20.57 32.57
C ALA A 54 -12.16 19.17 33.02
N ALA A 55 -12.36 18.19 32.12
CA ALA A 55 -12.00 16.81 32.41
C ALA A 55 -10.50 16.66 32.65
N LEU A 56 -9.68 17.37 31.83
CA LEU A 56 -8.22 17.38 31.97
C LEU A 56 -7.77 18.03 33.29
N ALA A 57 -8.38 19.18 33.69
CA ALA A 57 -8.10 19.85 34.93
C ALA A 57 -8.49 19.01 36.18
N ALA A 58 -9.55 18.19 36.06
CA ALA A 58 -9.95 17.23 37.08
C ALA A 58 -9.06 15.97 37.11
N GLY A 59 -8.09 15.81 36.18
CA GLY A 59 -7.27 14.61 36.09
C GLY A 59 -8.04 13.38 35.59
N GLU A 60 -9.25 13.60 35.07
CA GLU A 60 -10.10 12.54 34.50
C GLU A 60 -9.67 12.21 33.08
N THR A 61 -9.91 10.97 32.65
CA THR A 61 -9.76 10.61 31.22
C THR A 61 -11.03 11.03 30.49
N PRO A 62 -11.00 12.00 29.53
CA PRO A 62 -12.19 12.46 28.83
C PRO A 62 -12.90 11.30 28.15
N SER A 63 -14.23 11.31 28.09
CA SER A 63 -14.95 10.30 27.29
C SER A 63 -14.80 10.58 25.80
N PRO A 64 -14.99 9.58 24.90
CA PRO A 64 -14.99 9.81 23.46
C PRO A 64 -16.02 10.87 23.02
N ASP A 65 -17.18 10.90 23.67
CA ASP A 65 -18.24 11.87 23.38
C ASP A 65 -17.83 13.31 23.79
N VAL A 66 -17.09 13.48 24.89
CA VAL A 66 -16.53 14.77 25.32
C VAL A 66 -15.46 15.25 24.34
N LEU A 67 -14.60 14.35 23.85
CA LEU A 67 -13.64 14.69 22.81
C LEU A 67 -14.31 15.11 21.50
N ALA A 68 -15.34 14.40 21.08
CA ALA A 68 -16.08 14.74 19.85
C ALA A 68 -16.82 16.07 19.97
N ALA A 69 -17.29 16.44 21.18
CA ALA A 69 -18.05 17.65 21.46
C ALA A 69 -17.20 18.87 21.88
N ALA A 70 -15.87 18.72 22.01
CA ALA A 70 -14.98 19.80 22.42
C ALA A 70 -15.08 21.02 21.48
N ALA A 71 -15.31 22.21 22.04
CA ALA A 71 -15.83 23.39 21.32
C ALA A 71 -14.81 24.12 20.42
N GLU A 72 -13.52 23.89 20.54
CA GLU A 72 -12.52 24.64 19.77
C GLU A 72 -12.31 24.06 18.38
N SER A 73 -12.96 24.68 17.40
CA SER A 73 -12.61 24.54 15.99
C SER A 73 -11.76 25.74 15.57
N GLU A 74 -10.45 25.69 15.74
CA GLU A 74 -9.57 26.63 15.03
C GLU A 74 -9.72 26.39 13.53
N ALA A 75 -10.48 27.25 12.89
CA ALA A 75 -10.53 27.32 11.42
C ALA A 75 -9.12 27.61 10.89
N LEU A 76 -8.71 26.89 9.87
CA LEU A 76 -7.45 27.18 9.18
C LEU A 76 -7.62 28.51 8.43
N GLY A 77 -6.71 29.47 8.66
CA GLY A 77 -6.71 30.71 7.89
C GLY A 77 -6.66 30.42 6.39
N VAL A 78 -7.47 31.14 5.59
CA VAL A 78 -7.62 30.91 4.16
C VAL A 78 -6.27 30.88 3.44
N GLY A 79 -5.34 31.79 3.78
CA GLY A 79 -4.00 31.84 3.19
C GLY A 79 -3.19 30.54 3.39
N TRP A 80 -3.23 29.97 4.59
CA TRP A 80 -2.58 28.68 4.86
C TRP A 80 -3.27 27.52 4.12
N GLY A 81 -4.60 27.54 4.04
CA GLY A 81 -5.34 26.53 3.30
C GLY A 81 -4.98 26.53 1.80
N VAL A 82 -4.92 27.71 1.19
CA VAL A 82 -4.47 27.86 -0.21
C VAL A 82 -3.02 27.42 -0.39
N ALA A 83 -2.12 27.79 0.53
CA ALA A 83 -0.72 27.35 0.46
C ALA A 83 -0.59 25.83 0.52
N PHE A 84 -1.35 25.16 1.39
CA PHE A 84 -1.33 23.69 1.52
C PHE A 84 -1.88 22.99 0.26
N VAL A 85 -3.01 23.47 -0.29
CA VAL A 85 -3.56 22.92 -1.55
C VAL A 85 -2.56 23.13 -2.69
N SER A 86 -1.97 24.32 -2.80
CA SER A 86 -0.97 24.62 -3.83
C SER A 86 0.27 23.73 -3.70
N PHE A 87 0.75 23.49 -2.47
CA PHE A 87 1.86 22.58 -2.21
C PHE A 87 1.51 21.14 -2.63
N VAL A 88 0.30 20.67 -2.28
CA VAL A 88 -0.16 19.32 -2.67
C VAL A 88 -0.19 19.20 -4.18
N ILE A 89 -0.83 20.13 -4.89
CA ILE A 89 -0.94 20.08 -6.36
C ILE A 89 0.45 20.14 -7.00
N ALA A 90 1.27 21.11 -6.60
CA ALA A 90 2.64 21.25 -7.14
C ALA A 90 3.48 19.99 -6.87
N GLY A 91 3.39 19.45 -5.66
CA GLY A 91 4.12 18.24 -5.28
C GLY A 91 3.65 16.98 -6.06
N LEU A 92 2.35 16.84 -6.32
CA LEU A 92 1.81 15.78 -7.16
C LEU A 92 2.35 15.88 -8.60
N LEU A 93 2.37 17.07 -9.18
CA LEU A 93 2.91 17.30 -10.53
C LEU A 93 4.42 17.01 -10.60
N VAL A 94 5.18 17.50 -9.61
CA VAL A 94 6.63 17.22 -9.52
C VAL A 94 6.87 15.71 -9.38
N PHE A 95 6.13 15.05 -8.49
CA PHE A 95 6.28 13.61 -8.29
C PHE A 95 5.92 12.82 -9.56
N ALA A 96 4.83 13.16 -10.25
CA ALA A 96 4.46 12.50 -11.50
C ALA A 96 5.56 12.64 -12.57
N GLY A 97 6.16 13.83 -12.71
CA GLY A 97 7.28 14.05 -13.64
C GLY A 97 8.55 13.29 -13.26
N VAL A 98 8.86 13.19 -11.96
CA VAL A 98 10.04 12.45 -11.46
C VAL A 98 9.80 10.94 -11.55
N SER A 99 8.59 10.46 -11.24
CA SER A 99 8.22 9.05 -11.28
C SER A 99 8.45 8.42 -12.65
N GLN A 100 8.18 9.13 -13.74
CA GLN A 100 8.48 8.67 -15.09
C GLN A 100 9.97 8.32 -15.32
N ARG A 101 10.87 8.99 -14.60
CA ARG A 101 12.32 8.79 -14.72
C ARG A 101 12.93 7.86 -13.67
N THR A 102 12.21 7.58 -12.61
CA THR A 102 12.75 6.85 -11.45
C THR A 102 12.05 5.53 -11.19
N SER A 103 10.76 5.42 -11.51
CA SER A 103 10.02 4.16 -11.34
C SER A 103 10.37 3.17 -12.47
N PRO A 104 10.33 1.87 -12.23
CA PRO A 104 10.54 0.86 -13.25
C PRO A 104 9.50 0.96 -14.38
N ALA A 105 8.23 1.17 -14.02
CA ALA A 105 7.15 1.36 -14.99
C ALA A 105 7.35 2.59 -15.88
N GLY A 106 7.88 3.70 -15.33
CA GLY A 106 8.19 4.90 -16.10
C GLY A 106 9.39 4.74 -17.02
N ARG A 107 10.37 3.93 -16.62
CA ARG A 107 11.59 3.65 -17.41
C ARG A 107 11.35 2.63 -18.51
N THR A 108 10.47 1.65 -18.30
CA THR A 108 10.20 0.60 -19.29
C THR A 108 9.26 1.13 -20.38
N PRO A 109 9.61 0.98 -21.67
CA PRO A 109 8.73 1.36 -22.77
C PRO A 109 7.59 0.35 -22.89
N LEU A 110 6.46 0.62 -22.25
CA LEU A 110 5.23 -0.16 -22.28
C LEU A 110 4.28 0.46 -23.34
N ASN A 111 4.57 0.26 -24.61
CA ASN A 111 3.84 0.92 -25.70
C ASN A 111 2.49 0.26 -25.96
N ASP A 112 2.45 -1.08 -25.92
CA ASP A 112 1.26 -1.85 -26.25
C ASP A 112 0.39 -2.07 -25.01
N PRO A 113 -0.93 -1.85 -25.12
CA PRO A 113 -1.87 -2.16 -24.05
C PRO A 113 -2.06 -3.68 -23.89
N PRO A 114 -2.59 -4.13 -22.74
CA PRO A 114 -2.80 -5.57 -22.46
C PRO A 114 -3.53 -6.32 -23.58
N ASP A 115 -4.59 -5.73 -24.15
CA ASP A 115 -5.39 -6.39 -25.21
C ASP A 115 -4.57 -6.72 -26.47
N VAL A 116 -3.61 -5.86 -26.84
CA VAL A 116 -2.71 -6.12 -27.97
C VAL A 116 -1.77 -7.28 -27.66
N LEU A 117 -1.25 -7.34 -26.43
CA LEU A 117 -0.36 -8.42 -25.99
C LEU A 117 -1.11 -9.74 -25.82
N ILE A 118 -2.37 -9.72 -25.35
CA ILE A 118 -3.26 -10.90 -25.32
C ILE A 118 -3.44 -11.46 -26.73
N ASN A 119 -3.89 -10.62 -27.68
CA ASN A 119 -4.07 -11.02 -29.06
C ASN A 119 -2.76 -11.58 -29.66
N ARG A 120 -1.62 -10.99 -29.33
CA ARG A 120 -0.30 -11.48 -29.78
C ARG A 120 0.00 -12.86 -29.20
N ALA A 121 -0.25 -13.09 -27.91
CA ALA A 121 -0.05 -14.39 -27.26
C ALA A 121 -0.92 -15.48 -27.91
N GLU A 122 -2.19 -15.19 -28.19
CA GLU A 122 -3.12 -16.10 -28.86
C GLU A 122 -2.69 -16.43 -30.29
N GLN A 123 -2.22 -15.42 -31.05
CA GLN A 123 -1.66 -15.64 -32.39
C GLN A 123 -0.44 -16.55 -32.36
N LEU A 124 0.43 -16.39 -31.36
CA LEU A 124 1.60 -17.25 -31.18
C LEU A 124 1.21 -18.68 -30.85
N ILE A 125 0.28 -18.89 -29.92
CA ILE A 125 -0.25 -20.22 -29.56
C ILE A 125 -0.80 -20.91 -30.81
N ASN A 126 -1.59 -20.20 -31.61
CA ASN A 126 -2.15 -20.73 -32.86
C ASN A 126 -1.03 -21.08 -33.89
N SER A 127 0.00 -20.24 -34.02
CA SER A 127 1.12 -20.46 -34.92
C SER A 127 1.98 -21.66 -34.52
N PHE A 128 1.97 -22.04 -33.24
CA PHE A 128 2.65 -23.22 -32.70
C PHE A 128 1.84 -24.52 -32.91
N GLY A 129 0.69 -24.44 -33.57
CA GLY A 129 -0.15 -25.59 -33.91
C GLY A 129 -1.19 -25.95 -32.83
N TYR A 130 -1.52 -25.03 -31.95
CA TYR A 130 -2.55 -25.19 -30.92
C TYR A 130 -3.76 -24.34 -31.30
N SER A 131 -4.78 -24.97 -31.84
CA SER A 131 -6.01 -24.32 -32.32
C SER A 131 -7.23 -24.55 -31.40
N GLU A 132 -7.05 -25.30 -30.33
CA GLU A 132 -8.15 -25.57 -29.38
C GLU A 132 -8.52 -24.29 -28.63
N GLN A 133 -9.83 -24.04 -28.58
CA GLN A 133 -10.37 -22.89 -27.83
C GLN A 133 -10.12 -23.06 -26.34
N ALA A 134 -9.64 -22.01 -25.69
CA ALA A 134 -9.48 -21.99 -24.26
C ALA A 134 -10.85 -21.99 -23.56
N GLY A 135 -10.97 -22.75 -22.48
CA GLY A 135 -12.12 -22.68 -21.57
C GLY A 135 -12.02 -21.49 -20.62
N ASP A 136 -10.78 -21.09 -20.27
CA ASP A 136 -10.51 -19.91 -19.45
C ASP A 136 -9.13 -19.34 -19.76
N THR A 137 -8.95 -18.03 -19.50
CA THR A 137 -7.71 -17.31 -19.75
C THR A 137 -7.41 -16.32 -18.62
N ALA A 138 -6.12 -16.12 -18.34
CA ALA A 138 -5.64 -15.10 -17.43
C ALA A 138 -4.40 -14.42 -18.00
N SER A 139 -4.21 -13.14 -17.68
CA SER A 139 -3.06 -12.38 -18.14
C SER A 139 -2.69 -11.27 -17.19
N GLY A 140 -1.46 -10.80 -17.27
CA GLY A 140 -0.99 -9.69 -16.44
C GLY A 140 0.44 -9.31 -16.77
N PHE A 141 0.93 -8.31 -16.06
CA PHE A 141 2.33 -7.95 -16.10
C PHE A 141 3.05 -8.50 -14.87
N VAL A 142 4.32 -8.82 -15.01
CA VAL A 142 5.19 -9.29 -13.93
C VAL A 142 6.54 -8.61 -14.00
N SER A 143 7.10 -8.33 -12.85
CA SER A 143 8.45 -7.79 -12.68
C SER A 143 9.49 -8.82 -13.10
N PHE A 144 10.48 -8.40 -13.86
CA PHE A 144 11.62 -9.26 -14.16
C PHE A 144 12.77 -8.99 -13.18
N ASP A 145 12.60 -9.54 -11.99
CA ASP A 145 13.50 -9.27 -10.85
C ASP A 145 14.90 -9.84 -11.05
N ASP A 146 15.05 -11.00 -11.67
CA ASP A 146 16.35 -11.63 -11.96
C ASP A 146 17.26 -10.69 -12.75
N TYR A 147 16.72 -10.10 -13.82
CA TYR A 147 17.47 -9.13 -14.63
C TYR A 147 17.86 -7.89 -13.81
N ARG A 148 16.97 -7.39 -12.98
CA ARG A 148 17.26 -6.24 -12.12
C ARG A 148 18.28 -6.57 -11.03
N GLN A 149 18.23 -7.77 -10.45
CA GLN A 149 19.22 -8.25 -9.50
C GLN A 149 20.60 -8.41 -10.17
N TRP A 150 20.63 -8.99 -11.35
CA TRP A 150 21.85 -9.10 -12.15
C TRP A 150 22.45 -7.72 -12.45
N LEU A 151 21.64 -6.75 -12.90
CA LEU A 151 22.08 -5.37 -13.12
C LEU A 151 22.65 -4.73 -11.87
N ARG A 152 22.12 -5.06 -10.70
CA ARG A 152 22.64 -4.57 -9.42
C ARG A 152 24.10 -5.04 -9.17
N GLY A 153 24.42 -6.25 -9.61
CA GLY A 153 25.77 -6.81 -9.52
C GLY A 153 26.76 -6.25 -10.53
N GLN A 154 26.28 -5.57 -11.61
CA GLN A 154 27.16 -5.06 -12.65
C GLN A 154 27.77 -3.71 -12.31
N ALA A 155 29.00 -3.46 -12.80
CA ALA A 155 29.74 -2.22 -12.58
C ALA A 155 29.28 -1.09 -13.55
N LEU A 156 27.98 -0.85 -13.66
CA LEU A 156 27.37 0.12 -14.60
C LEU A 156 27.35 1.57 -14.10
N GLY A 157 27.92 1.84 -12.93
CA GLY A 157 27.99 3.18 -12.36
C GLY A 157 26.66 3.72 -11.82
N PRO A 158 26.58 5.04 -11.57
CA PRO A 158 25.43 5.68 -10.90
C PRO A 158 24.10 5.53 -11.64
N ARG A 159 24.14 5.49 -12.98
CA ARG A 159 22.95 5.44 -13.85
C ARG A 159 22.63 4.04 -14.37
N ARG A 160 22.99 2.99 -13.60
CA ARG A 160 22.80 1.59 -14.01
C ARG A 160 21.39 1.24 -14.48
N TRP A 161 20.38 1.92 -13.94
CA TRP A 161 18.98 1.66 -14.28
C TRP A 161 18.51 2.32 -15.58
N ASP A 162 19.31 3.17 -16.20
CA ASP A 162 18.93 3.81 -17.46
C ASP A 162 18.87 2.80 -18.61
N VAL A 163 19.55 1.67 -18.47
CA VAL A 163 19.50 0.56 -19.42
C VAL A 163 18.08 -0.01 -19.58
N LEU A 164 17.24 0.06 -18.53
CA LEU A 164 15.84 -0.38 -18.59
C LEU A 164 15.01 0.40 -19.60
N SER A 165 15.43 1.62 -19.96
CA SER A 165 14.74 2.46 -20.96
C SER A 165 14.90 1.94 -22.38
N THR A 166 15.85 1.06 -22.64
CA THR A 166 15.99 0.39 -23.94
C THR A 166 14.85 -0.61 -24.17
N GLY A 167 14.26 -1.14 -23.09
CA GLY A 167 13.23 -2.18 -23.12
C GLY A 167 13.74 -3.54 -23.63
N ASP A 168 15.07 -3.73 -23.69
CA ASP A 168 15.67 -4.96 -24.19
C ASP A 168 17.04 -5.21 -23.51
N PRO A 169 17.13 -6.10 -22.52
CA PRO A 169 16.01 -6.78 -21.86
C PRO A 169 15.09 -5.82 -21.10
N SER A 170 13.82 -6.17 -21.03
CA SER A 170 12.84 -5.38 -20.31
C SER A 170 12.86 -5.67 -18.80
N GLY A 171 12.62 -4.66 -17.97
CA GLY A 171 12.41 -4.82 -16.53
C GLY A 171 11.04 -5.39 -16.15
N VAL A 172 10.12 -5.47 -17.12
CA VAL A 172 8.74 -5.96 -16.97
C VAL A 172 8.46 -6.94 -18.09
N ARG A 173 7.70 -7.99 -17.81
CA ARG A 173 7.21 -8.97 -18.77
C ARG A 173 5.70 -9.02 -18.73
N PHE A 174 5.07 -9.36 -19.83
CA PHE A 174 3.65 -9.68 -19.93
C PHE A 174 3.49 -11.18 -19.95
N TRP A 175 2.56 -11.72 -19.20
CA TRP A 175 2.23 -13.14 -19.21
C TRP A 175 0.77 -13.34 -19.63
N TYR A 176 0.55 -14.45 -20.34
CA TYR A 176 -0.77 -14.92 -20.74
C TYR A 176 -0.84 -16.42 -20.48
N ARG A 177 -1.91 -16.85 -19.85
CA ARG A 177 -2.20 -18.27 -19.59
C ARG A 177 -3.53 -18.63 -20.19
N SER A 178 -3.62 -19.83 -20.77
CA SER A 178 -4.87 -20.42 -21.22
C SER A 178 -5.02 -21.83 -20.70
N SER A 179 -6.24 -22.24 -20.42
CA SER A 179 -6.57 -23.57 -19.88
C SER A 179 -7.85 -24.08 -20.51
N PRO A 180 -8.00 -25.39 -20.75
CA PRO A 180 -9.27 -25.97 -21.16
C PRO A 180 -10.33 -25.93 -20.06
N ARG A 181 -9.92 -25.77 -18.81
CA ARG A 181 -10.77 -25.61 -17.63
C ARG A 181 -10.51 -24.27 -16.96
N GLN A 182 -11.39 -23.88 -16.05
CA GLN A 182 -11.22 -22.67 -15.26
C GLN A 182 -9.90 -22.69 -14.48
N ILE A 183 -9.19 -21.56 -14.51
CA ILE A 183 -7.94 -21.34 -13.78
C ILE A 183 -8.32 -20.80 -12.40
N VAL A 184 -8.16 -21.62 -11.36
CA VAL A 184 -8.49 -21.24 -9.98
C VAL A 184 -7.20 -21.18 -9.17
N PRO A 185 -6.87 -20.04 -8.55
CA PRO A 185 -5.65 -19.90 -7.77
C PRO A 185 -5.66 -20.80 -6.53
N VAL A 186 -4.50 -21.26 -6.10
CA VAL A 186 -4.34 -22.18 -4.95
C VAL A 186 -3.79 -21.48 -3.73
N ASP A 187 -2.75 -20.67 -3.90
CA ASP A 187 -2.04 -20.02 -2.79
C ASP A 187 -2.49 -18.57 -2.57
N GLU A 188 -2.90 -17.88 -3.62
CA GLU A 188 -3.34 -16.49 -3.61
C GLU A 188 -4.84 -16.35 -3.91
N ASP A 189 -5.37 -15.14 -3.85
CA ASP A 189 -6.76 -14.86 -4.26
C ASP A 189 -6.87 -14.51 -5.75
N THR A 190 -5.73 -14.31 -6.43
CA THR A 190 -5.63 -13.94 -7.84
C THR A 190 -4.76 -14.92 -8.60
N VAL A 191 -5.14 -15.21 -9.85
CA VAL A 191 -4.29 -15.98 -10.75
C VAL A 191 -3.04 -15.18 -11.07
N SER A 192 -1.88 -15.83 -10.96
CA SER A 192 -0.58 -15.27 -11.33
C SER A 192 0.11 -16.12 -12.40
N LEU A 193 1.34 -15.74 -12.76
CA LEU A 193 2.14 -16.53 -13.68
C LEU A 193 2.38 -17.96 -13.16
N GLU A 194 2.49 -18.13 -11.84
CA GLU A 194 2.87 -19.39 -11.20
C GLU A 194 1.73 -20.04 -10.40
N ASP A 195 0.68 -19.27 -10.04
CA ASP A 195 -0.47 -19.76 -9.29
C ASP A 195 -1.77 -19.70 -10.12
N PRO A 196 -2.45 -20.85 -10.32
CA PRO A 196 -2.09 -22.22 -9.95
C PRO A 196 -0.95 -22.77 -10.82
N PRO A 197 -0.22 -23.80 -10.38
CA PRO A 197 0.78 -24.47 -11.23
C PRO A 197 0.16 -24.99 -12.53
N SER A 198 0.90 -24.87 -13.65
CA SER A 198 0.47 -25.37 -14.96
C SER A 198 0.69 -26.88 -15.02
N ILE A 199 -0.28 -27.67 -14.56
CA ILE A 199 -0.21 -29.14 -14.47
C ILE A 199 -1.32 -29.86 -15.24
N GLU A 200 -2.35 -29.17 -15.69
CA GLU A 200 -3.44 -29.81 -16.45
C GLU A 200 -3.11 -29.87 -17.93
N THR A 201 -3.41 -31.03 -18.55
CA THR A 201 -3.27 -31.22 -19.99
C THR A 201 -3.96 -30.10 -20.78
N GLY A 202 -3.22 -29.49 -21.70
CA GLY A 202 -3.72 -28.40 -22.53
C GLY A 202 -3.60 -27.00 -21.91
N MET A 203 -3.11 -26.87 -20.68
CA MET A 203 -2.66 -25.57 -20.15
C MET A 203 -1.50 -25.04 -20.98
N ARG A 204 -1.52 -23.74 -21.27
CA ARG A 204 -0.47 -23.03 -22.01
C ARG A 204 -0.12 -21.73 -21.31
N GLU A 205 1.15 -21.41 -21.36
CA GLU A 205 1.72 -20.20 -20.81
C GLU A 205 2.60 -19.52 -21.86
N VAL A 206 2.39 -18.23 -22.06
CA VAL A 206 3.19 -17.38 -22.94
C VAL A 206 3.70 -16.21 -22.13
N VAL A 207 5.01 -15.98 -22.12
CA VAL A 207 5.59 -14.77 -21.53
C VAL A 207 6.19 -13.94 -22.66
N LEU A 208 5.78 -12.69 -22.74
CA LEU A 208 6.23 -11.73 -23.74
C LEU A 208 7.01 -10.59 -23.09
N ASP A 209 7.91 -9.99 -23.84
CA ASP A 209 8.36 -8.66 -23.50
C ASP A 209 7.28 -7.60 -23.86
N PRO A 210 7.41 -6.34 -23.42
CA PRO A 210 6.43 -5.29 -23.73
C PRO A 210 6.29 -4.94 -25.22
N ARG A 211 7.12 -5.49 -26.10
CA ARG A 211 7.04 -5.35 -27.55
C ARG A 211 6.37 -6.56 -28.23
N GLY A 212 5.82 -7.49 -27.43
CA GLY A 212 5.17 -8.71 -27.93
C GLY A 212 6.13 -9.78 -28.43
N ARG A 213 7.45 -9.73 -28.08
CA ARG A 213 8.42 -10.78 -28.43
C ARG A 213 8.38 -11.89 -27.39
N LEU A 214 8.39 -13.13 -27.86
CA LEU A 214 8.36 -14.32 -27.02
C LEU A 214 9.62 -14.41 -26.13
N GLN A 215 9.42 -14.60 -24.83
CA GLN A 215 10.48 -14.84 -23.86
C GLN A 215 10.41 -16.27 -23.31
N ARG A 216 9.19 -16.75 -23.02
CA ARG A 216 8.95 -18.13 -22.56
C ARG A 216 7.66 -18.65 -23.17
N PHE A 217 7.65 -19.91 -23.52
CA PHE A 217 6.46 -20.67 -23.89
C PHE A 217 6.45 -22.00 -23.15
N ARG A 218 5.30 -22.38 -22.63
CA ARG A 218 5.07 -23.67 -22.00
C ARG A 218 3.71 -24.21 -22.45
N SER A 219 3.62 -25.51 -22.70
CA SER A 219 2.37 -26.21 -22.96
C SER A 219 2.43 -27.59 -22.30
N VAL A 220 1.41 -27.92 -21.52
CA VAL A 220 1.30 -29.22 -20.86
C VAL A 220 0.78 -30.25 -21.88
N PRO A 221 1.58 -31.26 -22.26
CA PRO A 221 1.18 -32.28 -23.21
C PRO A 221 0.08 -33.19 -22.65
N PRO A 222 -0.60 -33.98 -23.51
CA PRO A 222 -1.56 -34.98 -23.06
C PRO A 222 -0.94 -35.96 -22.08
N GLN A 223 -1.64 -36.25 -20.97
CA GLN A 223 -1.21 -37.29 -20.02
C GLN A 223 -1.29 -38.68 -20.64
N PHE A 224 -2.22 -38.90 -21.56
CA PHE A 224 -2.44 -40.14 -22.26
C PHE A 224 -2.59 -39.88 -23.75
N ASP A 225 -1.82 -40.57 -24.59
CA ASP A 225 -1.78 -40.41 -26.05
C ASP A 225 -1.75 -41.79 -26.73
N GLU A 226 -2.78 -42.09 -27.50
CA GLU A 226 -2.92 -43.33 -28.25
C GLU A 226 -2.32 -43.22 -29.67
N SER A 227 -1.80 -42.07 -30.06
CA SER A 227 -1.33 -41.88 -31.43
C SER A 227 -0.04 -42.67 -31.70
N THR A 228 -0.09 -43.53 -32.72
CA THR A 228 1.02 -44.43 -33.11
C THR A 228 1.85 -43.90 -34.28
N GLY A 229 1.51 -42.74 -34.85
CA GLY A 229 2.20 -42.17 -36.01
C GLY A 229 3.57 -41.56 -35.66
N ALA A 230 4.47 -41.54 -36.63
CA ALA A 230 5.74 -40.82 -36.50
C ALA A 230 5.50 -39.33 -36.24
N ALA A 231 6.21 -38.77 -35.28
CA ALA A 231 6.13 -37.36 -34.96
C ALA A 231 6.70 -36.49 -36.12
N ALA A 232 6.05 -35.40 -36.42
CA ALA A 232 6.62 -34.38 -37.32
C ALA A 232 7.86 -33.76 -36.70
N ALA A 233 8.80 -33.28 -37.52
CA ALA A 233 9.92 -32.51 -37.01
C ALA A 233 9.42 -31.14 -36.47
N PRO A 234 9.87 -30.70 -35.31
CA PRO A 234 9.47 -29.41 -34.77
C PRO A 234 10.03 -28.25 -35.60
N SER A 235 9.22 -27.19 -35.77
CA SER A 235 9.65 -25.97 -36.45
C SER A 235 10.25 -24.97 -35.42
N TRP A 236 11.53 -25.09 -35.16
CA TRP A 236 12.22 -24.21 -34.26
C TRP A 236 12.29 -22.75 -34.74
N ASN A 237 12.36 -22.54 -36.07
CA ASN A 237 12.45 -21.20 -36.65
C ASN A 237 11.27 -20.31 -36.28
N THR A 238 10.06 -20.87 -36.19
CA THR A 238 8.86 -20.13 -35.79
C THR A 238 8.99 -19.55 -34.36
N LEU A 239 9.64 -20.28 -33.45
CA LEU A 239 9.88 -19.81 -32.06
C LEU A 239 10.93 -18.70 -32.05
N PHE A 240 12.02 -18.84 -32.82
CA PHE A 240 13.03 -17.79 -32.96
C PHE A 240 12.44 -16.51 -33.56
N GLU A 241 11.64 -16.60 -34.61
CA GLU A 241 10.94 -15.45 -35.20
C GLU A 241 9.98 -14.79 -34.18
N ALA A 242 9.25 -15.61 -33.41
CA ALA A 242 8.38 -15.11 -32.33
C ALA A 242 9.17 -14.37 -31.24
N ALA A 243 10.39 -14.81 -30.95
CA ALA A 243 11.30 -14.15 -29.99
C ALA A 243 12.04 -12.93 -30.58
N GLY A 244 11.85 -12.65 -31.88
CA GLY A 244 12.59 -11.58 -32.58
C GLY A 244 14.08 -11.89 -32.76
N LEU A 245 14.43 -13.18 -32.80
CA LEU A 245 15.79 -13.67 -32.90
C LEU A 245 16.02 -14.29 -34.29
N SER A 246 17.22 -14.12 -34.86
CA SER A 246 17.60 -14.80 -36.09
C SER A 246 18.31 -16.12 -35.76
N MET A 247 17.69 -17.25 -36.11
CA MET A 247 18.25 -18.57 -35.81
C MET A 247 19.66 -18.76 -36.40
N SER A 248 19.95 -18.10 -37.54
CA SER A 248 21.27 -18.14 -38.17
C SER A 248 22.38 -17.49 -37.35
N SER A 249 22.05 -16.67 -36.35
CA SER A 249 23.02 -16.04 -35.44
C SER A 249 23.35 -16.91 -34.23
N PHE A 250 22.72 -18.08 -34.12
CA PHE A 250 22.86 -18.99 -32.99
C PHE A 250 23.51 -20.30 -33.45
N VAL A 251 24.35 -20.86 -32.60
CA VAL A 251 25.03 -22.14 -32.83
C VAL A 251 24.36 -23.20 -31.96
N GLU A 252 24.10 -24.37 -32.52
CA GLU A 252 23.56 -25.50 -31.77
C GLU A 252 24.46 -25.84 -30.56
N ALA A 253 23.81 -26.15 -29.45
CA ALA A 253 24.44 -26.51 -28.20
C ALA A 253 23.73 -27.69 -27.53
N THR A 254 24.40 -28.38 -26.66
CA THR A 254 23.78 -29.46 -25.87
C THR A 254 22.74 -28.89 -24.91
N PRO A 255 21.48 -29.41 -24.90
CA PRO A 255 20.45 -28.97 -23.95
C PRO A 255 20.87 -29.18 -22.49
N GLN A 256 20.75 -28.13 -21.70
CA GLN A 256 21.11 -28.13 -20.28
C GLN A 256 19.90 -28.01 -19.35
N TRP A 257 18.87 -27.29 -19.81
CA TRP A 257 17.66 -27.08 -19.04
C TRP A 257 16.65 -28.20 -19.31
N ALA A 258 16.15 -28.83 -18.26
CA ALA A 258 15.09 -29.82 -18.37
C ALA A 258 13.73 -29.10 -18.44
N PRO A 259 12.89 -29.37 -19.46
CA PRO A 259 11.53 -28.83 -19.48
C PRO A 259 10.74 -29.33 -18.27
N PRO A 260 9.76 -28.55 -17.75
CA PRO A 260 8.95 -29.00 -16.62
C PRO A 260 8.03 -30.16 -16.99
N ASP A 261 7.65 -30.27 -18.24
CA ASP A 261 6.73 -31.27 -18.77
C ASP A 261 7.46 -32.24 -19.69
N TYR A 262 6.82 -33.39 -19.98
CA TYR A 262 7.40 -34.39 -20.86
C TYR A 262 7.61 -33.88 -22.29
N ALA A 263 8.73 -34.22 -22.87
CA ALA A 263 9.08 -33.91 -24.27
C ALA A 263 9.84 -35.07 -24.90
N ASP A 264 9.60 -35.34 -26.19
CA ASP A 264 10.30 -36.38 -26.98
C ASP A 264 11.54 -35.84 -27.66
N VAL A 265 11.62 -34.53 -27.93
CA VAL A 265 12.75 -33.85 -28.55
C VAL A 265 13.15 -32.64 -27.73
N ARG A 266 14.47 -32.47 -27.54
CA ARG A 266 15.06 -31.28 -26.93
C ARG A 266 16.14 -30.70 -27.83
N ALA A 267 16.22 -29.38 -27.88
CA ALA A 267 17.26 -28.67 -28.64
C ALA A 267 17.69 -27.42 -27.87
N ALA A 268 18.92 -27.00 -28.08
CA ALA A 268 19.44 -25.76 -27.50
C ALA A 268 20.39 -25.06 -28.47
N TRP A 269 20.49 -23.74 -28.31
CA TRP A 269 21.40 -22.91 -29.11
C TRP A 269 22.01 -21.83 -28.21
N THR A 270 23.20 -21.36 -28.58
CA THR A 270 23.87 -20.22 -27.93
C THR A 270 24.21 -19.18 -28.99
N GLY A 271 24.02 -17.91 -28.64
CA GLY A 271 24.32 -16.80 -29.56
C GLY A 271 24.40 -15.46 -28.86
N PRO A 272 24.79 -14.40 -29.54
CA PRO A 272 24.90 -13.07 -28.92
C PRO A 272 23.54 -12.47 -28.66
N HIS A 273 23.44 -11.64 -27.59
CA HIS A 273 22.26 -10.82 -27.40
C HIS A 273 22.17 -9.75 -28.51
N PRO A 274 20.97 -9.52 -29.13
CA PRO A 274 20.86 -8.60 -30.26
C PRO A 274 21.26 -7.16 -29.96
N THR A 275 21.01 -6.69 -28.74
CA THR A 275 21.17 -5.28 -28.37
C THR A 275 22.22 -5.04 -27.27
N VAL A 276 22.45 -6.01 -26.41
CA VAL A 276 23.39 -5.89 -25.28
C VAL A 276 24.73 -6.52 -25.68
N LYS A 277 25.80 -5.71 -25.77
CA LYS A 277 27.14 -6.20 -26.08
C LYS A 277 27.67 -7.11 -24.98
N ASP A 278 28.49 -8.08 -25.39
CA ASP A 278 29.18 -9.01 -24.49
C ASP A 278 28.26 -9.90 -23.64
N VAL A 279 26.97 -9.98 -24.01
CA VAL A 279 26.01 -10.89 -23.40
C VAL A 279 25.71 -12.02 -24.37
N THR A 280 25.86 -13.26 -23.90
CA THR A 280 25.48 -14.46 -24.61
C THR A 280 24.13 -14.93 -24.11
N LEU A 281 23.19 -15.16 -25.03
CA LEU A 281 21.92 -15.81 -24.76
C LEU A 281 22.04 -17.30 -25.02
N ARG A 282 21.28 -18.06 -24.27
CA ARG A 282 21.02 -19.45 -24.51
C ARG A 282 19.54 -19.65 -24.79
N ILE A 283 19.21 -20.38 -25.85
CA ILE A 283 17.84 -20.76 -26.18
C ILE A 283 17.69 -22.23 -25.83
N GLU A 284 16.70 -22.56 -25.01
CA GLU A 284 16.32 -23.93 -24.70
C GLU A 284 14.92 -24.18 -25.24
N ALA A 285 14.74 -25.29 -25.94
CA ALA A 285 13.46 -25.65 -26.53
C ALA A 285 13.20 -27.15 -26.40
N ALA A 286 11.93 -27.49 -26.29
CA ALA A 286 11.49 -28.89 -26.31
C ALA A 286 10.17 -29.02 -27.08
N ALA A 287 9.96 -30.20 -27.68
CA ALA A 287 8.76 -30.53 -28.40
C ALA A 287 8.21 -31.89 -27.97
N TYR A 288 6.91 -32.03 -28.13
CA TYR A 288 6.20 -33.31 -28.03
C TYR A 288 5.42 -33.55 -29.33
N ARG A 289 5.72 -34.62 -30.00
CA ARG A 289 5.14 -34.98 -31.31
C ARG A 289 5.20 -33.84 -32.35
N GLY A 290 6.32 -33.12 -32.35
CA GLY A 290 6.58 -32.03 -33.30
C GLY A 290 5.93 -30.71 -32.95
N LYS A 291 5.08 -30.64 -31.90
CA LYS A 291 4.57 -29.38 -31.37
C LYS A 291 5.49 -28.87 -30.25
N PRO A 292 5.86 -27.59 -30.21
CA PRO A 292 6.67 -27.04 -29.13
C PRO A 292 5.91 -27.12 -27.82
N VAL A 293 6.54 -27.65 -26.75
CA VAL A 293 5.99 -27.71 -25.41
C VAL A 293 6.77 -26.84 -24.43
N PHE A 294 7.98 -26.44 -24.82
CA PHE A 294 8.83 -25.57 -24.03
C PHE A 294 9.73 -24.72 -24.93
N PHE A 295 9.88 -23.47 -24.58
CA PHE A 295 10.84 -22.53 -25.14
C PHE A 295 11.19 -21.49 -24.09
N ASP A 296 12.48 -21.22 -23.88
CA ASP A 296 12.93 -20.20 -22.95
C ASP A 296 14.17 -19.46 -23.48
N VAL A 297 14.15 -18.13 -23.33
CA VAL A 297 15.29 -17.26 -23.64
C VAL A 297 16.07 -17.03 -22.35
N VAL A 298 17.11 -17.82 -22.17
CA VAL A 298 17.94 -17.86 -20.97
C VAL A 298 19.10 -16.88 -21.13
N GLY A 299 19.19 -15.91 -20.23
CA GLY A 299 20.29 -14.97 -20.14
C GLY A 299 21.20 -15.27 -18.94
N PRO A 300 22.31 -14.53 -18.78
CA PRO A 300 23.19 -14.67 -17.63
C PRO A 300 22.55 -14.27 -16.28
N TRP A 301 21.35 -13.72 -16.34
CA TRP A 301 20.51 -13.36 -15.20
C TRP A 301 19.49 -14.42 -14.82
N THR A 302 19.31 -15.45 -15.64
CA THR A 302 18.30 -16.49 -15.41
C THR A 302 18.89 -17.59 -14.53
N ASP A 303 18.38 -17.72 -13.34
CA ASP A 303 18.77 -18.75 -12.38
C ASP A 303 17.83 -19.98 -12.50
N PRO A 304 18.32 -21.20 -12.25
CA PRO A 304 17.49 -22.42 -12.34
C PRO A 304 16.61 -22.59 -11.09
N GLU A 305 15.46 -21.96 -11.06
CA GLU A 305 14.52 -21.87 -9.93
C GLU A 305 14.25 -23.22 -9.23
N ARG A 306 14.09 -24.31 -10.01
CA ARG A 306 13.79 -25.65 -9.48
C ARG A 306 14.98 -26.35 -8.81
N MET A 307 16.19 -25.80 -8.92
CA MET A 307 17.42 -26.37 -8.37
C MET A 307 18.01 -25.52 -7.25
N GLU A 308 17.46 -24.33 -7.04
CA GLU A 308 18.01 -23.45 -6.02
C GLU A 308 17.64 -23.93 -4.62
N PRO A 309 18.63 -24.15 -3.73
CA PRO A 309 18.35 -24.16 -2.32
C PRO A 309 17.80 -22.81 -1.92
N ASP A 310 16.90 -22.77 -0.98
CA ASP A 310 16.37 -21.53 -0.42
C ASP A 310 17.54 -20.57 -0.12
N LYS A 311 17.64 -19.49 -0.91
CA LYS A 311 18.73 -18.50 -0.82
C LYS A 311 18.69 -17.66 0.45
N GLN A 312 17.72 -17.89 1.32
CA GLN A 312 17.64 -17.16 2.57
C GLN A 312 18.86 -17.46 3.43
N SER A 313 19.70 -16.47 3.60
CA SER A 313 20.82 -16.60 4.52
C SER A 313 20.30 -16.83 5.95
N VAL A 314 21.09 -17.48 6.79
CA VAL A 314 20.78 -17.64 8.23
C VAL A 314 20.50 -16.27 8.87
N ALA A 315 21.18 -15.23 8.40
CA ALA A 315 20.94 -13.85 8.86
C ALA A 315 19.54 -13.34 8.47
N ASP A 316 19.06 -13.63 7.25
CA ASP A 316 17.72 -13.24 6.80
C ASP A 316 16.65 -14.00 7.60
N GLN A 317 16.85 -15.30 7.84
CA GLN A 317 15.94 -16.11 8.65
C GLN A 317 15.86 -15.60 10.09
N ILE A 318 17.00 -15.26 10.71
CA ILE A 318 17.04 -14.65 12.04
C ILE A 318 16.35 -13.29 12.02
N PHE A 319 16.57 -12.47 11.01
CA PHE A 319 15.93 -11.16 10.87
C PHE A 319 14.41 -11.29 10.76
N ILE A 320 13.91 -12.18 9.92
CA ILE A 320 12.47 -12.48 9.80
C ILE A 320 11.91 -12.99 11.13
N ALA A 321 12.60 -13.92 11.78
CA ALA A 321 12.18 -14.46 13.07
C ALA A 321 12.10 -13.36 14.16
N LEU A 322 13.06 -12.43 14.17
CA LEU A 322 13.04 -11.27 15.09
C LEU A 322 11.88 -10.32 14.80
N ILE A 323 11.55 -10.07 13.53
CA ILE A 323 10.39 -9.27 13.13
C ILE A 323 9.10 -9.94 13.63
N LEU A 324 8.93 -11.24 13.34
CA LEU A 324 7.74 -11.99 13.75
C LEU A 324 7.61 -12.08 15.28
N ALA A 325 8.71 -12.32 15.98
CA ALA A 325 8.73 -12.31 17.44
C ALA A 325 8.35 -10.94 18.02
N THR A 326 8.92 -9.87 17.46
CA THR A 326 8.60 -8.48 17.86
C THR A 326 7.13 -8.18 17.63
N LEU A 327 6.59 -8.53 16.45
CA LEU A 327 5.18 -8.36 16.13
C LEU A 327 4.29 -9.17 17.10
N GLY A 328 4.64 -10.42 17.39
CA GLY A 328 3.95 -11.26 18.36
C GLY A 328 3.92 -10.65 19.76
N VAL A 329 5.06 -10.13 20.23
CA VAL A 329 5.16 -9.41 21.52
C VAL A 329 4.29 -8.15 21.54
N LEU A 330 4.29 -7.37 20.46
CA LEU A 330 3.46 -6.17 20.33
C LEU A 330 1.97 -6.52 20.35
N ILE A 331 1.54 -7.55 19.61
CA ILE A 331 0.14 -8.01 19.62
C ILE A 331 -0.26 -8.52 21.01
N ALA A 332 0.60 -9.28 21.68
CA ALA A 332 0.34 -9.76 23.04
C ALA A 332 0.24 -8.59 24.03
N ALA A 333 1.14 -7.61 23.95
CA ALA A 333 1.08 -6.39 24.76
C ALA A 333 -0.20 -5.60 24.51
N ALA A 334 -0.62 -5.45 23.24
CA ALA A 334 -1.89 -4.83 22.89
C ALA A 334 -3.07 -5.58 23.49
N GLY A 335 -3.07 -6.92 23.47
CA GLY A 335 -4.10 -7.75 24.10
C GLY A 335 -4.21 -7.54 25.62
N VAL A 336 -3.06 -7.49 26.31
CA VAL A 336 -3.01 -7.22 27.76
C VAL A 336 -3.55 -5.83 28.08
N LEU A 337 -3.14 -4.81 27.31
CA LEU A 337 -3.59 -3.43 27.51
C LEU A 337 -5.09 -3.29 27.19
N ALA A 338 -5.56 -3.86 26.08
CA ALA A 338 -6.98 -3.86 25.74
C ALA A 338 -7.82 -4.53 26.80
N ARG A 339 -7.41 -5.72 27.32
CA ARG A 339 -8.09 -6.41 28.42
C ARG A 339 -8.18 -5.53 29.67
N ARG A 340 -7.09 -4.82 30.01
CA ARG A 340 -7.06 -3.88 31.14
C ARG A 340 -8.05 -2.74 30.93
N HIS A 341 -8.07 -2.10 29.76
CA HIS A 341 -8.97 -1.00 29.44
C HIS A 341 -10.44 -1.42 29.45
N ILE A 342 -10.75 -2.63 28.94
CA ILE A 342 -12.10 -3.19 28.97
C ILE A 342 -12.56 -3.41 30.41
N ARG A 343 -11.71 -4.00 31.27
CA ARG A 343 -12.03 -4.27 32.69
C ARG A 343 -12.21 -2.98 33.51
N THR A 344 -11.50 -1.92 33.14
CA THR A 344 -11.62 -0.60 33.83
C THR A 344 -12.67 0.29 33.19
N ASN A 345 -13.46 -0.22 32.24
CA ASN A 345 -14.51 0.49 31.50
C ASN A 345 -14.06 1.79 30.80
N ARG A 346 -12.78 1.81 30.34
CA ARG A 346 -12.15 2.96 29.66
C ARG A 346 -12.08 2.81 28.15
N ALA A 347 -12.41 1.64 27.63
CA ALA A 347 -12.28 1.31 26.21
C ALA A 347 -13.36 1.98 25.36
N ASP A 348 -12.96 2.64 24.28
CA ASP A 348 -13.88 3.08 23.21
C ASP A 348 -14.24 1.88 22.30
N ARG A 349 -15.22 1.09 22.74
CA ARG A 349 -15.69 -0.06 21.97
C ARG A 349 -16.41 0.35 20.69
N ARG A 350 -17.10 1.51 20.67
CA ARG A 350 -17.86 1.99 19.52
C ARG A 350 -16.91 2.40 18.38
N GLY A 351 -15.88 3.19 18.71
CA GLY A 351 -14.85 3.55 17.75
C GLY A 351 -14.11 2.33 17.20
N ALA A 352 -13.72 1.38 18.08
CA ALA A 352 -13.07 0.14 17.68
C ALA A 352 -13.91 -0.65 16.66
N TRP A 353 -15.22 -0.81 16.90
CA TRP A 353 -16.11 -1.49 15.97
C TRP A 353 -16.29 -0.74 14.64
N ARG A 354 -16.36 0.60 14.66
CA ARG A 354 -16.46 1.40 13.43
C ARG A 354 -15.22 1.23 12.54
N VAL A 355 -14.03 1.28 13.16
CA VAL A 355 -12.78 1.05 12.43
C VAL A 355 -12.71 -0.37 11.89
N THR A 356 -12.99 -1.37 12.72
CA THR A 356 -12.96 -2.78 12.30
C THR A 356 -13.98 -3.06 11.19
N ALA A 357 -15.20 -2.52 11.30
CA ALA A 357 -16.22 -2.66 10.27
C ALA A 357 -15.77 -2.04 8.95
N TYR A 358 -15.20 -0.83 8.98
CA TYR A 358 -14.62 -0.22 7.77
C TYR A 358 -13.55 -1.11 7.14
N LEU A 359 -12.60 -1.61 7.93
CA LEU A 359 -11.51 -2.46 7.44
C LEU A 359 -12.02 -3.78 6.86
N SER A 360 -13.02 -4.39 7.52
CA SER A 360 -13.65 -5.63 7.02
C SER A 360 -14.43 -5.40 5.72
N ILE A 361 -15.18 -4.30 5.63
CA ILE A 361 -15.93 -3.94 4.42
C ILE A 361 -14.96 -3.60 3.28
N ALA A 362 -13.94 -2.79 3.53
CA ALA A 362 -12.92 -2.45 2.54
C ALA A 362 -12.17 -3.69 2.05
N GLY A 363 -11.82 -4.60 2.96
CA GLY A 363 -11.19 -5.87 2.61
C GLY A 363 -12.10 -6.79 1.80
N LEU A 364 -13.37 -6.90 2.16
CA LEU A 364 -14.34 -7.68 1.39
C LEU A 364 -14.58 -7.09 -0.01
N LEU A 365 -14.71 -5.78 -0.12
CA LEU A 365 -14.83 -5.10 -1.41
C LEU A 365 -13.56 -5.28 -2.25
N SER A 366 -12.39 -5.21 -1.62
CA SER A 366 -11.10 -5.49 -2.27
C SER A 366 -11.07 -6.91 -2.85
N TRP A 367 -11.51 -7.91 -2.08
CA TRP A 367 -11.62 -9.30 -2.54
C TRP A 367 -12.62 -9.44 -3.70
N ILE A 368 -13.83 -8.88 -3.60
CA ILE A 368 -14.84 -8.91 -4.68
C ILE A 368 -14.32 -8.30 -5.99
N LEU A 369 -13.51 -7.24 -5.89
CA LEU A 369 -13.01 -6.52 -7.07
C LEU A 369 -11.82 -7.21 -7.74
N ARG A 370 -11.05 -8.00 -6.99
CA ARG A 370 -9.73 -8.45 -7.46
C ARG A 370 -9.55 -9.95 -7.47
N ALA A 371 -10.28 -10.71 -6.64
CA ALA A 371 -10.16 -12.16 -6.62
C ALA A 371 -10.50 -12.77 -7.98
N SER A 372 -9.78 -13.81 -8.35
CA SER A 372 -10.11 -14.64 -9.51
C SER A 372 -11.22 -15.60 -9.12
N HIS A 373 -12.47 -15.13 -9.30
CA HIS A 373 -13.68 -15.85 -8.89
C HIS A 373 -13.86 -17.17 -9.64
N SER A 374 -14.22 -18.22 -8.91
CA SER A 374 -14.48 -19.54 -9.48
C SER A 374 -15.93 -19.69 -9.90
N SER A 375 -16.19 -20.21 -11.10
CA SER A 375 -17.53 -20.62 -11.54
C SER A 375 -18.03 -21.87 -10.78
N ASN A 376 -17.11 -22.65 -10.20
CA ASN A 376 -17.43 -23.78 -9.34
C ASN A 376 -17.70 -23.30 -7.91
N LEU A 377 -18.90 -23.58 -7.40
CA LEU A 377 -19.35 -23.19 -6.07
C LEU A 377 -18.40 -23.66 -4.94
N GLU A 378 -17.84 -24.85 -5.05
CA GLU A 378 -16.91 -25.38 -4.05
C GLU A 378 -15.59 -24.60 -4.03
N GLY A 379 -15.04 -24.29 -5.20
CA GLY A 379 -13.85 -23.44 -5.35
C GLY A 379 -14.09 -22.02 -4.81
N GLU A 380 -15.23 -21.42 -5.17
CA GLU A 380 -15.60 -20.06 -4.72
C GLU A 380 -15.76 -20.01 -3.19
N ILE A 381 -16.43 -21.00 -2.61
CA ILE A 381 -16.56 -21.12 -1.14
C ILE A 381 -15.18 -21.24 -0.49
N GLY A 382 -14.27 -22.03 -1.06
CA GLY A 382 -12.90 -22.19 -0.55
C GLY A 382 -12.13 -20.85 -0.54
N LEU A 383 -12.16 -20.11 -1.66
CA LEU A 383 -11.55 -18.78 -1.79
C LEU A 383 -12.14 -17.80 -0.78
N PHE A 384 -13.49 -17.77 -0.66
CA PHE A 384 -14.17 -16.91 0.29
C PHE A 384 -13.76 -17.19 1.74
N PHE A 385 -13.77 -18.46 2.18
CA PHE A 385 -13.43 -18.78 3.56
C PHE A 385 -11.96 -18.48 3.89
N ARG A 386 -11.05 -18.66 2.94
CA ARG A 386 -9.66 -18.27 3.12
C ARG A 386 -9.53 -16.76 3.35
N SER A 387 -10.10 -15.94 2.47
CA SER A 387 -10.04 -14.49 2.57
C SER A 387 -10.82 -13.97 3.79
N ALA A 388 -11.98 -14.55 4.09
CA ALA A 388 -12.75 -14.21 5.28
C ALA A 388 -12.00 -14.54 6.58
N GLY A 389 -11.24 -15.64 6.61
CA GLY A 389 -10.36 -16.00 7.73
C GLY A 389 -9.28 -14.96 7.99
N VAL A 390 -8.60 -14.50 6.94
CA VAL A 390 -7.59 -13.44 7.02
C VAL A 390 -8.23 -12.11 7.48
N LEU A 391 -9.36 -11.72 6.90
CA LEU A 391 -10.08 -10.51 7.30
C LEU A 391 -10.55 -10.56 8.75
N ALA A 392 -11.03 -11.70 9.22
CA ALA A 392 -11.43 -11.89 10.62
C ALA A 392 -10.23 -11.74 11.57
N LEU A 393 -9.09 -12.37 11.23
CA LEU A 393 -7.86 -12.24 12.00
C LEU A 393 -7.38 -10.79 12.07
N LEU A 394 -7.31 -10.11 10.94
CA LEU A 394 -6.95 -8.68 10.87
C LEU A 394 -7.93 -7.83 11.66
N GLY A 395 -9.24 -8.11 11.56
CA GLY A 395 -10.27 -7.43 12.32
C GLY A 395 -10.05 -7.53 13.83
N VAL A 396 -9.72 -8.72 14.34
CA VAL A 396 -9.39 -8.93 15.77
C VAL A 396 -8.13 -8.15 16.16
N ILE A 397 -7.08 -8.20 15.33
CA ILE A 397 -5.82 -7.48 15.60
C ILE A 397 -6.08 -5.97 15.65
N PHE A 398 -6.75 -5.40 14.66
CA PHE A 398 -7.01 -3.97 14.60
C PHE A 398 -7.96 -3.49 15.70
N TRP A 399 -9.00 -4.26 16.00
CA TRP A 399 -9.88 -3.96 17.12
C TRP A 399 -9.11 -3.91 18.44
N THR A 400 -8.28 -4.91 18.70
CA THR A 400 -7.45 -5.01 19.91
C THR A 400 -6.45 -3.86 19.98
N LEU A 401 -5.77 -3.58 18.87
CA LEU A 401 -4.79 -2.51 18.77
C LEU A 401 -5.43 -1.14 18.99
N TYR A 402 -6.60 -0.88 18.38
CA TYR A 402 -7.34 0.36 18.57
C TYR A 402 -7.69 0.57 20.05
N VAL A 403 -8.29 -0.43 20.70
CA VAL A 403 -8.65 -0.37 22.12
C VAL A 403 -7.43 -0.15 23.01
N ALA A 404 -6.30 -0.76 22.68
CA ALA A 404 -5.06 -0.60 23.42
C ALA A 404 -4.49 0.83 23.31
N VAL A 405 -4.49 1.39 22.10
CA VAL A 405 -3.88 2.70 21.78
C VAL A 405 -4.75 3.85 22.24
N GLU A 406 -6.04 3.81 21.86
CA GLU A 406 -6.96 4.94 22.01
C GLU A 406 -7.05 5.44 23.45
N SER A 407 -7.22 4.53 24.40
CA SER A 407 -7.37 4.89 25.82
C SER A 407 -6.11 5.56 26.41
N TYR A 408 -4.91 5.18 25.94
CA TYR A 408 -3.66 5.83 26.37
C TYR A 408 -3.46 7.18 25.68
N VAL A 409 -3.68 7.25 24.37
CA VAL A 409 -3.53 8.50 23.61
C VAL A 409 -4.54 9.54 24.12
N ARG A 410 -5.78 9.14 24.37
CA ARG A 410 -6.83 10.01 24.94
C ARG A 410 -6.45 10.58 26.31
N ARG A 411 -5.71 9.83 27.11
CA ARG A 411 -5.23 10.29 28.40
C ARG A 411 -3.99 11.19 28.32
N LEU A 412 -3.05 10.86 27.42
CA LEU A 412 -1.74 11.51 27.35
C LEU A 412 -1.70 12.68 26.36
N TRP A 413 -2.47 12.57 25.27
CA TRP A 413 -2.52 13.52 24.16
C TRP A 413 -3.93 13.58 23.55
N PRO A 414 -4.92 14.09 24.30
CA PRO A 414 -6.31 14.11 23.84
C PRO A 414 -6.47 14.86 22.51
N ASP A 415 -5.74 15.95 22.31
CA ASP A 415 -5.76 16.73 21.06
C ASP A 415 -5.39 15.93 19.82
N ALA A 416 -4.55 14.91 19.97
CA ALA A 416 -4.15 14.04 18.86
C ALA A 416 -5.30 13.14 18.35
N LEU A 417 -6.37 12.97 19.13
CA LEU A 417 -7.53 12.17 18.75
C LEU A 417 -8.75 13.00 18.33
N LEU A 418 -8.74 14.33 18.49
CA LEU A 418 -9.90 15.17 18.22
C LEU A 418 -10.43 15.00 16.80
N GLY A 419 -9.59 15.22 15.78
CA GLY A 419 -9.98 15.04 14.38
C GLY A 419 -10.45 13.62 14.06
N TRP A 420 -9.76 12.62 14.62
CA TRP A 420 -10.12 11.21 14.47
C TRP A 420 -11.48 10.87 15.08
N SER A 421 -11.74 11.29 16.32
CA SER A 421 -12.99 11.03 17.02
C SER A 421 -14.17 11.72 16.33
N ARG A 422 -13.99 12.95 15.82
CA ARG A 422 -15.00 13.68 15.06
C ARG A 422 -15.32 12.99 13.73
N LEU A 423 -14.30 12.54 13.01
CA LEU A 423 -14.48 11.74 11.79
C LEU A 423 -15.28 10.47 12.07
N LEU A 424 -14.89 9.70 13.10
CA LEU A 424 -15.61 8.48 13.48
C LEU A 424 -17.04 8.75 13.96
N SER A 425 -17.31 9.94 14.53
CA SER A 425 -18.65 10.35 14.95
C SER A 425 -19.52 10.86 13.78
N GLY A 426 -18.99 10.90 12.54
CA GLY A 426 -19.70 11.33 11.34
C GLY A 426 -19.59 12.82 11.03
N HIS A 427 -18.83 13.59 11.79
CA HIS A 427 -18.60 15.02 11.58
C HIS A 427 -17.55 15.28 10.50
N THR A 428 -17.77 14.79 9.28
CA THR A 428 -16.79 14.86 8.17
C THR A 428 -16.48 16.29 7.71
N ARG A 429 -17.43 17.23 7.88
CA ARG A 429 -17.28 18.64 7.50
C ARG A 429 -16.74 19.53 8.63
N ASP A 430 -16.34 18.93 9.75
CA ASP A 430 -15.74 19.66 10.86
C ASP A 430 -14.43 20.33 10.42
N PRO A 431 -14.18 21.61 10.80
CA PRO A 431 -12.96 22.33 10.42
C PRO A 431 -11.67 21.65 10.87
N ARG A 432 -11.67 20.98 12.01
CA ARG A 432 -10.53 20.22 12.51
C ARG A 432 -10.23 19.00 11.62
N VAL A 433 -11.27 18.28 11.19
CA VAL A 433 -11.13 17.16 10.27
C VAL A 433 -10.55 17.64 8.94
N GLY A 434 -11.07 18.74 8.38
CA GLY A 434 -10.54 19.36 7.16
C GLY A 434 -9.07 19.76 7.27
N ARG A 435 -8.71 20.41 8.39
CA ARG A 435 -7.32 20.81 8.69
C ARG A 435 -6.39 19.61 8.79
N ASP A 436 -6.76 18.62 9.57
CA ASP A 436 -5.94 17.43 9.80
C ASP A 436 -5.77 16.62 8.51
N LEU A 437 -6.78 16.60 7.65
CA LEU A 437 -6.71 16.01 6.32
C LEU A 437 -5.71 16.74 5.42
N LEU A 438 -5.79 18.06 5.32
CA LEU A 438 -4.85 18.85 4.52
C LEU A 438 -3.41 18.70 5.00
N ILE A 439 -3.18 18.77 6.30
CA ILE A 439 -1.84 18.60 6.88
C ILE A 439 -1.32 17.20 6.57
N GLY A 440 -2.16 16.17 6.74
CA GLY A 440 -1.79 14.80 6.38
C GLY A 440 -1.38 14.67 4.92
N MET A 441 -2.13 15.29 4.00
CA MET A 441 -1.78 15.28 2.58
C MET A 441 -0.46 16.00 2.28
N VAL A 442 -0.21 17.15 2.90
CA VAL A 442 1.07 17.88 2.77
C VAL A 442 2.24 16.99 3.19
N PHE A 443 2.13 16.33 4.34
CA PHE A 443 3.18 15.41 4.81
C PHE A 443 3.30 14.16 3.92
N GLY A 444 2.18 13.59 3.46
CA GLY A 444 2.21 12.45 2.55
C GLY A 444 2.90 12.75 1.21
N VAL A 445 2.63 13.94 0.64
CA VAL A 445 3.32 14.43 -0.55
C VAL A 445 4.80 14.72 -0.24
N ALA A 446 5.12 15.32 0.91
CA ALA A 446 6.51 15.54 1.30
C ALA A 446 7.28 14.21 1.43
N LEU A 447 6.67 13.16 2.00
CA LEU A 447 7.28 11.84 2.13
C LEU A 447 7.58 11.20 0.76
N ILE A 448 6.65 11.25 -0.19
CA ILE A 448 6.91 10.70 -1.53
C ILE A 448 7.95 11.51 -2.29
N LEU A 449 8.02 12.84 -2.06
CA LEU A 449 9.09 13.67 -2.64
C LEU A 449 10.46 13.37 -2.03
N VAL A 450 10.53 12.98 -0.75
CA VAL A 450 11.76 12.47 -0.13
C VAL A 450 12.21 11.18 -0.81
N ASP A 451 11.30 10.24 -1.07
CA ASP A 451 11.62 8.98 -1.78
C ASP A 451 12.06 9.25 -3.22
N ALA A 452 11.39 10.15 -3.94
CA ALA A 452 11.78 10.59 -5.27
C ALA A 452 13.15 11.30 -5.26
N GLY A 453 13.41 12.09 -4.22
CA GLY A 453 14.71 12.73 -3.97
C GLY A 453 15.82 11.71 -3.79
N LYS A 454 15.59 10.62 -3.06
CA LYS A 454 16.53 9.51 -2.93
C LYS A 454 16.94 8.96 -4.30
N ALA A 455 15.97 8.72 -5.17
CA ALA A 455 16.19 8.14 -6.50
C ALA A 455 16.91 9.09 -7.48
N THR A 456 16.91 10.40 -7.23
CA THR A 456 17.51 11.42 -8.12
C THR A 456 18.83 11.98 -7.57
N ILE A 457 18.89 12.28 -6.27
CA ILE A 457 20.04 12.94 -5.63
C ILE A 457 21.22 11.97 -5.48
N ILE A 458 20.97 10.71 -5.07
CA ILE A 458 22.05 9.73 -4.87
C ILE A 458 22.86 9.53 -6.17
N PRO A 459 22.24 9.28 -7.34
CA PRO A 459 22.99 9.18 -8.60
C PRO A 459 23.66 10.47 -9.03
N ALA A 460 23.04 11.63 -8.78
CA ALA A 460 23.62 12.94 -9.10
C ALA A 460 24.92 13.22 -8.32
N LEU A 461 25.06 12.63 -7.12
CA LEU A 461 26.29 12.69 -6.31
C LEU A 461 27.34 11.64 -6.67
N GLY A 462 27.10 10.85 -7.73
CA GLY A 462 28.04 9.81 -8.20
C GLY A 462 27.90 8.45 -7.53
N PHE A 463 26.93 8.27 -6.64
CA PHE A 463 26.66 6.97 -6.01
C PHE A 463 25.68 6.14 -6.85
N SER A 464 25.69 4.85 -6.66
CA SER A 464 24.77 3.95 -7.35
C SER A 464 23.32 4.25 -6.98
N ALA A 465 22.46 4.39 -7.98
CA ALA A 465 21.03 4.59 -7.78
C ALA A 465 20.41 3.46 -6.94
N PRO A 466 19.46 3.78 -6.03
CA PRO A 466 18.75 2.78 -5.24
C PRO A 466 17.99 1.82 -6.15
N TYR A 467 17.73 0.62 -5.63
CA TYR A 467 16.97 -0.39 -6.35
C TYR A 467 15.55 0.13 -6.64
N PRO A 468 15.15 0.21 -7.92
CA PRO A 468 13.81 0.67 -8.26
C PRO A 468 12.79 -0.41 -7.86
N ARG A 469 11.80 -0.03 -7.08
CA ARG A 469 10.72 -0.93 -6.67
C ARG A 469 9.40 -0.52 -7.32
N TYR A 470 8.61 -1.51 -7.67
CA TYR A 470 7.19 -1.34 -7.87
C TYR A 470 6.50 -1.39 -6.49
N GLY A 471 5.44 -0.61 -6.30
CA GLY A 471 4.57 -0.76 -5.16
C GLY A 471 3.72 -2.04 -5.29
N PHE A 472 2.43 -1.88 -5.52
CA PHE A 472 1.57 -2.99 -6.00
C PHE A 472 1.70 -3.20 -7.53
N GLY A 473 2.63 -2.53 -8.15
CA GLY A 473 3.26 -2.58 -9.45
C GLY A 473 2.40 -2.90 -10.64
N GLU A 474 2.61 -4.07 -11.10
CA GLU A 474 2.14 -4.55 -12.40
C GLU A 474 0.63 -4.76 -12.43
N GLU A 475 0.00 -5.06 -11.28
CA GLU A 475 -1.45 -5.23 -11.15
C GLU A 475 -2.23 -3.93 -11.36
N MET A 476 -1.53 -2.78 -11.32
CA MET A 476 -2.11 -1.45 -11.49
C MET A 476 -2.14 -0.98 -12.94
N PHE A 477 -1.66 -1.77 -13.88
CA PHE A 477 -1.64 -1.37 -15.27
C PHE A 477 -3.01 -1.56 -15.94
N GLY A 478 -3.59 -0.46 -16.38
CA GLY A 478 -4.61 -0.44 -17.42
C GLY A 478 -6.08 -0.51 -16.96
N ASP A 479 -6.39 -0.63 -15.65
CA ASP A 479 -7.78 -0.78 -15.22
C ASP A 479 -8.19 0.23 -14.13
N SER A 480 -9.41 0.77 -14.24
CA SER A 480 -10.01 1.63 -13.23
C SER A 480 -10.38 0.87 -11.95
N ALA A 481 -10.74 -0.41 -12.05
CA ALA A 481 -11.02 -1.26 -10.90
C ALA A 481 -9.76 -1.48 -10.06
N ALA A 482 -8.60 -1.65 -10.70
CA ALA A 482 -7.31 -1.73 -10.03
C ALA A 482 -6.98 -0.45 -9.24
N ALA A 483 -7.28 0.73 -9.79
CA ALA A 483 -7.10 1.99 -9.06
C ALA A 483 -8.01 2.08 -7.82
N PHE A 484 -9.26 1.65 -7.93
CA PHE A 484 -10.19 1.63 -6.80
C PHE A 484 -9.78 0.60 -5.74
N TRP A 485 -9.37 -0.59 -6.18
CA TRP A 485 -8.80 -1.61 -5.31
C TRP A 485 -7.59 -1.09 -4.53
N ALA A 486 -6.65 -0.40 -5.18
CA ALA A 486 -5.50 0.19 -4.50
C ALA A 486 -5.91 1.19 -3.42
N VAL A 487 -6.91 2.02 -3.66
CA VAL A 487 -7.46 2.95 -2.65
C VAL A 487 -7.96 2.17 -1.43
N LEU A 488 -8.69 1.08 -1.62
CA LEU A 488 -9.18 0.25 -0.51
C LEU A 488 -8.02 -0.38 0.28
N VAL A 489 -7.11 -1.08 -0.39
CA VAL A 489 -5.98 -1.76 0.25
C VAL A 489 -5.05 -0.77 0.95
N VAL A 490 -4.71 0.34 0.29
CA VAL A 490 -3.86 1.37 0.88
C VAL A 490 -4.53 2.04 2.07
N SER A 491 -5.86 2.25 2.04
CA SER A 491 -6.57 2.83 3.19
C SER A 491 -6.53 1.91 4.42
N VAL A 492 -6.72 0.59 4.22
CA VAL A 492 -6.57 -0.43 5.28
C VAL A 492 -5.15 -0.41 5.84
N ASN A 493 -4.14 -0.44 4.98
CA ASN A 493 -2.73 -0.38 5.37
C ASN A 493 -2.37 0.93 6.09
N ALA A 494 -2.92 2.07 5.66
CA ALA A 494 -2.67 3.36 6.28
C ALA A 494 -3.23 3.45 7.71
N ILE A 495 -4.46 2.98 7.91
CA ILE A 495 -5.07 2.93 9.25
C ILE A 495 -4.27 1.97 10.14
N GLY A 496 -3.96 0.78 9.65
CA GLY A 496 -3.14 -0.20 10.37
C GLY A 496 -1.77 0.33 10.73
N GLY A 497 -1.04 0.89 9.77
CA GLY A 497 0.28 1.47 9.97
C GLY A 497 0.27 2.63 10.97
N ALA A 498 -0.72 3.52 10.89
CA ALA A 498 -0.86 4.63 11.84
C ALA A 498 -1.19 4.15 13.26
N LEU A 499 -2.03 3.12 13.41
CA LEU A 499 -2.32 2.51 14.71
C LEU A 499 -1.09 1.82 15.31
N PHE A 500 -0.32 1.06 14.48
CA PHE A 500 0.94 0.46 14.92
C PHE A 500 1.98 1.52 15.31
N ALA A 501 2.09 2.60 14.54
CA ALA A 501 2.96 3.72 14.86
C ALA A 501 2.57 4.38 16.20
N ALA A 502 1.28 4.68 16.39
CA ALA A 502 0.76 5.24 17.63
C ALA A 502 0.99 4.28 18.81
N PHE A 503 0.83 2.97 18.60
CA PHE A 503 1.13 1.95 19.61
C PHE A 503 2.61 1.92 19.97
N GLY A 504 3.49 1.97 18.98
CA GLY A 504 4.94 2.08 19.19
C GLY A 504 5.32 3.30 20.04
N ILE A 505 4.71 4.45 19.77
CA ILE A 505 4.90 5.68 20.56
C ILE A 505 4.46 5.47 22.02
N VAL A 506 3.28 4.87 22.22
CA VAL A 506 2.75 4.58 23.57
C VAL A 506 3.69 3.64 24.33
N ILE A 507 4.12 2.55 23.70
CA ILE A 507 5.04 1.58 24.35
C ILE A 507 6.40 2.23 24.64
N ALA A 508 6.98 2.94 23.68
CA ALA A 508 8.23 3.66 23.90
C ALA A 508 8.14 4.61 25.10
N ARG A 509 7.01 5.29 25.23
CA ARG A 509 6.74 6.23 26.32
C ARG A 509 6.56 5.54 27.67
N LEU A 510 5.90 4.37 27.69
CA LEU A 510 5.68 3.59 28.91
C LEU A 510 6.98 2.94 29.43
N VAL A 511 7.81 2.44 28.50
CA VAL A 511 9.05 1.72 28.84
C VAL A 511 10.19 2.68 29.17
N LEU A 512 10.43 3.67 28.34
CA LEU A 512 11.63 4.52 28.45
C LEU A 512 11.49 5.64 29.46
N ARG A 513 10.27 6.05 29.86
CA ARG A 513 9.97 7.11 30.83
C ARG A 513 10.59 8.49 30.53
N VAL A 514 11.61 8.55 29.68
CA VAL A 514 12.35 9.75 29.26
C VAL A 514 11.82 10.24 27.92
N ARG A 515 11.36 11.50 27.86
CA ARG A 515 10.66 12.07 26.70
C ARG A 515 11.49 12.04 25.42
N TRP A 516 12.69 12.59 25.46
CA TRP A 516 13.53 12.71 24.27
C TRP A 516 13.95 11.34 23.73
N LEU A 517 14.23 10.37 24.64
CA LEU A 517 14.60 9.01 24.23
C LEU A 517 13.43 8.29 23.55
N ALA A 518 12.20 8.45 24.06
CA ALA A 518 11.01 7.92 23.41
C ALA A 518 10.80 8.53 22.02
N ILE A 519 11.07 9.82 21.82
CA ILE A 519 11.01 10.50 20.51
C ILE A 519 12.04 9.91 19.55
N VAL A 520 13.29 9.76 19.99
CA VAL A 520 14.37 9.20 19.15
C VAL A 520 14.07 7.76 18.76
N VAL A 521 13.64 6.92 19.71
CA VAL A 521 13.28 5.53 19.42
C VAL A 521 12.09 5.46 18.45
N THR A 522 11.09 6.31 18.62
CA THR A 522 9.96 6.40 17.69
C THR A 522 10.42 6.82 16.30
N MET A 523 11.28 7.83 16.20
CA MET A 523 11.82 8.30 14.93
C MET A 523 12.58 7.18 14.23
N LEU A 524 13.45 6.44 14.94
CA LEU A 524 14.19 5.30 14.38
C LEU A 524 13.26 4.16 13.96
N PHE A 525 12.24 3.86 14.76
CA PHE A 525 11.23 2.86 14.43
C PHE A 525 10.45 3.23 13.15
N LEU A 526 10.00 4.48 13.05
CA LEU A 526 9.31 4.97 11.85
C LEU A 526 10.24 5.08 10.64
N SER A 527 11.52 5.39 10.85
CA SER A 527 12.52 5.37 9.78
C SER A 527 12.69 3.97 9.18
N ALA A 528 12.62 2.92 10.01
CA ALA A 528 12.70 1.54 9.54
C ALA A 528 11.56 1.19 8.57
N THR A 529 10.38 1.79 8.70
CA THR A 529 9.25 1.58 7.77
C THR A 529 9.48 2.20 6.39
N ALA A 530 10.40 3.15 6.27
CA ALA A 530 10.81 3.79 5.02
C ALA A 530 12.10 3.20 4.43
N THR A 531 12.71 2.21 5.11
CA THR A 531 14.00 1.62 4.71
C THR A 531 13.75 0.38 3.88
N TYR A 532 13.82 0.50 2.57
CA TYR A 532 13.62 -0.62 1.64
C TYR A 532 14.92 -1.12 0.97
N ASP A 533 15.96 -0.28 0.89
CA ASP A 533 17.23 -0.65 0.29
C ASP A 533 18.38 0.12 0.94
N MET A 534 19.18 -0.60 1.72
CA MET A 534 20.35 -0.05 2.41
C MET A 534 21.68 -0.32 1.70
N SER A 535 21.66 -1.01 0.55
CA SER A 535 22.86 -1.66 0.01
C SER A 535 23.78 -0.75 -0.78
N SER A 536 23.38 0.43 -1.21
CA SER A 536 24.09 1.09 -2.31
C SER A 536 24.84 2.37 -2.00
N ALA A 537 24.71 2.98 -0.83
CA ALA A 537 25.42 4.22 -0.51
C ALA A 537 25.33 4.58 0.98
N MET A 538 25.76 3.68 1.86
CA MET A 538 25.92 4.06 3.27
C MET A 538 27.04 5.10 3.41
N PRO A 539 26.90 6.18 4.15
CA PRO A 539 25.80 6.58 5.06
C PRO A 539 24.67 7.40 4.39
N MET A 540 24.80 7.78 3.12
CA MET A 540 23.89 8.69 2.43
C MET A 540 22.46 8.12 2.33
N SER A 541 22.32 6.81 2.12
CA SER A 541 21.03 6.13 2.06
C SER A 541 20.22 6.21 3.37
N LEU A 542 20.86 6.48 4.51
CA LEU A 542 20.18 6.62 5.81
C LEU A 542 19.54 8.00 6.00
N VAL A 543 19.99 9.04 5.31
CA VAL A 543 19.47 10.40 5.45
C VAL A 543 17.98 10.43 5.09
N PHE A 544 17.57 9.75 4.02
CA PHE A 544 16.19 9.76 3.53
C PHE A 544 15.21 9.05 4.50
N PRO A 545 15.45 7.80 4.94
CA PRO A 545 14.60 7.16 5.94
C PRO A 545 14.53 7.93 7.26
N LEU A 546 15.65 8.49 7.73
CA LEU A 546 15.67 9.32 8.93
C LEU A 546 14.83 10.59 8.76
N THR A 547 14.88 11.22 7.58
CA THR A 547 14.02 12.37 7.26
C THR A 547 12.55 11.95 7.26
N SER A 548 12.20 10.84 6.63
CA SER A 548 10.83 10.31 6.62
C SER A 548 10.34 9.97 8.02
N GLY A 549 11.18 9.30 8.83
CA GLY A 549 10.87 9.00 10.22
C GLY A 549 10.70 10.25 11.09
N ALA A 550 11.50 11.29 10.87
CA ALA A 550 11.37 12.57 11.54
C ALA A 550 10.04 13.26 11.18
N LEU A 551 9.70 13.31 9.88
CA LEU A 551 8.44 13.89 9.40
C LEU A 551 7.22 13.15 10.01
N LEU A 552 7.22 11.82 9.99
CA LEU A 552 6.16 11.00 10.58
C LEU A 552 6.06 11.21 12.10
N THR A 553 7.20 11.32 12.80
CA THR A 553 7.23 11.57 14.24
C THR A 553 6.66 12.95 14.57
N ILE A 554 7.05 13.99 13.84
CA ILE A 554 6.51 15.35 14.00
C ILE A 554 5.00 15.33 13.78
N LEU A 555 4.56 14.67 12.69
CA LEU A 555 3.15 14.58 12.34
C LEU A 555 2.34 13.90 13.46
N ALA A 556 2.78 12.74 13.93
CA ALA A 556 2.11 11.98 14.98
C ALA A 556 2.01 12.76 16.30
N MET A 557 3.08 13.46 16.67
CA MET A 557 3.15 14.16 17.96
C MET A 557 2.48 15.54 17.95
N ARG A 558 2.43 16.22 16.80
CA ARG A 558 1.93 17.59 16.69
C ARG A 558 0.52 17.69 16.15
N PHE A 559 0.14 16.81 15.21
CA PHE A 559 -1.10 16.93 14.44
C PHE A 559 -2.07 15.76 14.70
N GLY A 560 -1.59 14.65 15.21
CA GLY A 560 -2.41 13.55 15.68
C GLY A 560 -2.68 12.42 14.69
N LEU A 561 -3.61 11.53 15.10
CA LEU A 561 -3.84 10.24 14.42
C LEU A 561 -4.45 10.41 13.02
N LEU A 562 -5.42 11.32 12.84
CA LEU A 562 -6.06 11.50 11.53
C LEU A 562 -5.05 11.98 10.49
N SER A 563 -4.24 12.99 10.82
CA SER A 563 -3.20 13.49 9.92
C SER A 563 -2.18 12.40 9.59
N LEU A 564 -1.83 11.53 10.56
CA LEU A 564 -0.91 10.42 10.35
C LEU A 564 -1.49 9.36 9.38
N VAL A 565 -2.76 8.99 9.54
CA VAL A 565 -3.47 8.07 8.62
C VAL A 565 -3.49 8.65 7.21
N VAL A 566 -3.86 9.92 7.06
CA VAL A 566 -3.95 10.57 5.73
C VAL A 566 -2.58 10.70 5.08
N ALA A 567 -1.53 11.03 5.85
CA ALA A 567 -0.18 11.10 5.30
C ALA A 567 0.31 9.73 4.83
N TRP A 568 0.08 8.69 5.64
CA TRP A 568 0.43 7.32 5.28
C TRP A 568 -0.32 6.85 4.04
N PHE A 569 -1.63 7.14 3.98
CA PHE A 569 -2.47 6.87 2.82
C PHE A 569 -1.94 7.55 1.55
N THR A 570 -1.73 8.86 1.60
CA THR A 570 -1.25 9.65 0.45
C THR A 570 0.12 9.16 -0.02
N TRP A 571 1.04 8.96 0.90
CA TRP A 571 2.39 8.46 0.60
C TRP A 571 2.36 7.08 -0.06
N ARG A 572 1.67 6.11 0.56
CA ARG A 572 1.61 4.74 0.06
C ARG A 572 0.84 4.62 -1.25
N LEU A 573 -0.22 5.39 -1.43
CA LEU A 573 -0.96 5.39 -2.68
C LEU A 573 -0.11 5.92 -3.85
N LEU A 574 0.61 7.02 -3.64
CA LEU A 574 1.53 7.55 -4.64
C LEU A 574 2.72 6.62 -4.92
N ALA A 575 3.18 5.86 -3.92
CA ALA A 575 4.21 4.85 -4.11
C ALA A 575 3.69 3.61 -4.85
N ALA A 576 2.40 3.29 -4.71
CA ALA A 576 1.78 2.10 -5.31
C ALA A 576 1.42 2.30 -6.78
N VAL A 577 0.91 3.48 -7.13
CA VAL A 577 0.40 3.78 -8.48
C VAL A 577 1.53 4.31 -9.37
N PRO A 578 1.71 3.74 -10.58
CA PRO A 578 2.67 4.27 -11.55
C PRO A 578 2.18 5.63 -12.10
N MET A 579 2.73 6.71 -11.56
CA MET A 579 2.31 8.07 -11.94
C MET A 579 2.90 8.51 -13.27
N THR A 580 2.08 9.15 -14.12
CA THR A 580 2.49 9.69 -15.42
C THR A 580 1.81 11.03 -15.71
N LEU A 581 2.47 11.87 -16.49
CA LEU A 581 1.92 13.11 -17.08
C LEU A 581 1.43 12.90 -18.53
N GLU A 582 1.60 11.72 -19.08
CA GLU A 582 1.10 11.36 -20.43
C GLU A 582 -0.36 10.92 -20.32
N PHE A 583 -1.27 11.84 -20.12
CA PHE A 583 -2.69 11.59 -19.79
C PHE A 583 -3.46 10.77 -20.83
N SER A 584 -3.01 10.75 -22.06
CA SER A 584 -3.63 9.96 -23.14
C SER A 584 -3.10 8.53 -23.25
N HIS A 585 -2.04 8.19 -22.54
CA HIS A 585 -1.47 6.85 -22.59
C HIS A 585 -2.36 5.86 -21.83
N TRP A 586 -2.46 4.61 -22.30
CA TRP A 586 -3.29 3.59 -21.66
C TRP A 586 -2.94 3.37 -20.15
N ARG A 587 -1.66 3.54 -19.78
CA ARG A 587 -1.20 3.47 -18.38
C ARG A 587 -1.70 4.61 -17.49
N ALA A 588 -2.18 5.69 -18.08
CA ALA A 588 -2.56 6.87 -17.32
C ALA A 588 -3.90 6.72 -16.58
N ILE A 589 -4.69 5.69 -16.85
CA ILE A 589 -6.00 5.50 -16.24
C ILE A 589 -5.88 5.53 -14.70
N SER A 590 -5.07 4.66 -14.11
CA SER A 590 -4.86 4.60 -12.66
C SER A 590 -4.23 5.88 -12.09
N SER A 591 -3.27 6.48 -12.82
CA SER A 591 -2.65 7.76 -12.47
C SER A 591 -3.67 8.89 -12.45
N ASN A 592 -4.51 9.01 -13.48
CA ASN A 592 -5.52 10.05 -13.61
C ASN A 592 -6.56 9.97 -12.48
N TRP A 593 -7.09 8.77 -12.21
CA TRP A 593 -8.01 8.54 -11.10
C TRP A 593 -7.39 8.92 -9.75
N THR A 594 -6.13 8.54 -9.52
CA THR A 594 -5.41 8.87 -8.29
C THR A 594 -5.21 10.38 -8.14
N LEU A 595 -4.80 11.07 -9.22
CA LEU A 595 -4.64 12.53 -9.20
C LEU A 595 -5.95 13.24 -8.92
N VAL A 596 -7.02 12.90 -9.63
CA VAL A 596 -8.35 13.49 -9.44
C VAL A 596 -8.84 13.28 -8.01
N MET A 597 -8.69 12.07 -7.48
CA MET A 597 -9.10 11.75 -6.12
C MET A 597 -8.29 12.55 -5.08
N LEU A 598 -6.96 12.59 -5.19
CA LEU A 598 -6.13 13.32 -4.22
C LEU A 598 -6.36 14.84 -4.30
N VAL A 599 -6.51 15.41 -5.50
CA VAL A 599 -6.87 16.82 -5.65
C VAL A 599 -8.26 17.09 -5.08
N GLY A 600 -9.24 16.24 -5.37
CA GLY A 600 -10.58 16.33 -4.79
C GLY A 600 -10.57 16.26 -3.26
N LEU A 601 -9.77 15.37 -2.68
CA LEU A 601 -9.60 15.25 -1.24
C LEU A 601 -8.93 16.49 -0.63
N ALA A 602 -7.94 17.07 -1.29
CA ALA A 602 -7.30 18.33 -0.86
C ALA A 602 -8.28 19.50 -0.89
N LEU A 603 -9.07 19.63 -1.96
CA LEU A 603 -10.10 20.65 -2.09
C LEU A 603 -11.21 20.48 -1.04
N PHE A 604 -11.63 19.24 -0.77
CA PHE A 604 -12.58 18.94 0.30
C PHE A 604 -12.01 19.34 1.68
N GLY A 605 -10.76 18.97 1.97
CA GLY A 605 -10.09 19.35 3.22
C GLY A 605 -10.00 20.87 3.37
N PHE A 606 -9.68 21.59 2.30
CA PHE A 606 -9.70 23.05 2.27
C PHE A 606 -11.09 23.61 2.55
N TYR A 607 -12.10 23.09 1.85
CA TYR A 607 -13.49 23.53 2.05
C TYR A 607 -13.94 23.34 3.51
N ALA A 608 -13.71 22.15 4.08
CA ALA A 608 -14.09 21.85 5.44
C ALA A 608 -13.30 22.69 6.46
N SER A 609 -11.99 22.89 6.27
CA SER A 609 -11.12 23.59 7.22
C SER A 609 -11.45 25.08 7.40
N ARG A 610 -12.17 25.71 6.46
CA ARG A 610 -12.52 27.15 6.53
C ARG A 610 -13.62 27.49 7.52
N ALA A 611 -14.39 26.55 8.02
CA ALA A 611 -15.53 26.81 8.91
C ALA A 611 -16.53 27.87 8.36
N GLY A 612 -16.73 27.89 7.05
CA GLY A 612 -17.63 28.87 6.40
C GLY A 612 -17.01 30.26 6.15
N GLN A 613 -15.74 30.49 6.46
CA GLN A 613 -15.07 31.77 6.13
C GLN A 613 -15.11 32.03 4.62
N PRO A 614 -15.40 33.29 4.18
CA PRO A 614 -15.42 33.64 2.76
C PRO A 614 -14.01 33.53 2.16
N LEU A 615 -13.92 33.17 0.87
CA LEU A 615 -12.65 33.03 0.15
C LEU A 615 -11.88 34.33 0.03
N PHE A 616 -12.60 35.47 -0.06
CA PHE A 616 -12.06 36.82 -0.25
C PHE A 616 -12.44 37.73 0.93
N GLY A 617 -12.31 37.20 2.16
CA GLY A 617 -12.82 37.83 3.37
C GLY A 617 -11.98 38.95 3.94
N SER A 618 -11.69 40.02 3.37
CA SER A 618 -11.39 41.36 3.89
C SER A 618 -11.17 42.38 2.79
N ILE A 619 -10.82 41.93 1.58
CA ILE A 619 -10.54 42.84 0.46
C ILE A 619 -11.83 43.52 -0.07
N LEU A 620 -12.99 42.88 0.15
CA LEU A 620 -14.30 43.43 -0.27
C LEU A 620 -15.10 44.10 0.87
N GLN A 621 -14.60 44.12 2.11
CA GLN A 621 -15.26 44.79 3.23
C GLN A 621 -14.72 46.20 3.52
N GLU A 622 -13.62 46.63 2.88
CA GLU A 622 -13.10 48.01 2.97
C GLU A 622 -13.73 49.00 2.01
N GLU A 623 -14.69 48.57 1.16
CA GLU A 623 -15.44 49.45 0.23
C GLU A 623 -16.93 49.62 0.59
N LYS A 624 -17.28 49.57 1.89
CA LYS A 624 -18.61 49.98 2.32
C LYS A 624 -18.55 50.97 3.47
#